data_5955c4617e61e5bf1c7c504b08b07357
#
_entry.id   5955c4617e61e5bf1c7c504b08b07357
#
_cell.length_a   1.000
_cell.length_b   1.000
_cell.length_c   1.000
_cell.angle_alpha   90.00
_cell.angle_beta   90.00
_cell.angle_gamma   90.00
#
_symmetry.space_group_name_H-M   'P 1'
#
loop_
_entity.id
_entity.type
_entity.pdbx_description
1 polymer ?
#
loop_
_entity_poly.entity_id
_entity_poly.type
_entity_poly.pdbx_seq_one_letter_code
_entity_poly.pdbx_strand_id
1 'polypeptide(L)'
;MINFTVGPVQSSEEVRKIGYEQVPYFRTSEFSDIMFENERLMLKFAKADDDARTVFITGSGTASMEAVIMNTLTVEDKVLIVNGGSFGQRFVDLCEMYEIPYSQIKLETGKALQEDTLEVYNGKGYSAFVVNVHETSTGVHYDMKMISDFCRKNKMFLIVDAISSFLADEFNMKLWNVDVMITGSQKALACPPGVSIIVLSKNAISRVEKNNPKCMYLNLKSALKNGERGQTPFTPAVGILRQINARLKKIESNGGVEKETEKIAALAEDFRKKIKDFPFEIISDSMSNAVTPLHPLTASANDIFLTLKDEYGIWVCPN
;
A
#
# COMPACT_ATOMS: atom_id res chain seq x y z
N MET A 1 -7.57 23.74 9.63
CA MET A 1 -8.01 22.33 9.63
C MET A 1 -6.79 21.44 9.77
N ILE A 2 -6.80 20.54 10.75
CA ILE A 2 -5.76 19.52 10.97
C ILE A 2 -6.39 18.15 10.65
N ASN A 3 -5.76 17.38 9.77
CA ASN A 3 -6.33 16.12 9.30
C ASN A 3 -5.53 14.92 9.85
N PHE A 4 -6.14 14.16 10.75
CA PHE A 4 -5.64 12.89 11.29
C PHE A 4 -6.45 11.67 10.80
N THR A 5 -7.18 11.81 9.70
CA THR A 5 -7.85 10.66 9.09
C THR A 5 -6.83 9.65 8.53
N VAL A 6 -7.26 8.42 8.30
CA VAL A 6 -6.43 7.34 7.71
C VAL A 6 -5.96 7.63 6.26
N GLY A 7 -6.34 8.77 5.71
CA GLY A 7 -5.97 9.27 4.38
C GLY A 7 -7.19 9.81 3.63
N PRO A 8 -6.98 10.82 2.74
CA PRO A 8 -5.67 11.38 2.31
C PRO A 8 -4.94 12.13 3.44
N VAL A 9 -3.64 11.90 3.56
CA VAL A 9 -2.79 12.64 4.54
C VAL A 9 -2.50 14.05 4.02
N GLN A 10 -2.25 15.00 4.93
CA GLN A 10 -1.91 16.36 4.54
C GLN A 10 -0.52 16.41 3.87
N SER A 11 -0.47 17.06 2.70
CA SER A 11 0.78 17.31 1.99
C SER A 11 1.55 18.49 2.61
N SER A 12 2.88 18.40 2.59
CA SER A 12 3.75 19.50 2.96
C SER A 12 3.57 20.71 2.02
N GLU A 13 4.01 21.89 2.47
CA GLU A 13 3.95 23.09 1.64
C GLU A 13 4.74 22.93 0.33
N GLU A 14 5.89 22.27 0.38
CA GLU A 14 6.73 21.98 -0.77
C GLU A 14 5.99 21.14 -1.84
N VAL A 15 5.27 20.09 -1.41
CA VAL A 15 4.44 19.28 -2.31
C VAL A 15 3.26 20.08 -2.85
N ARG A 16 2.62 20.91 -2.02
CA ARG A 16 1.48 21.74 -2.44
C ARG A 16 1.88 22.81 -3.47
N LYS A 17 3.07 23.43 -3.34
CA LYS A 17 3.58 24.42 -4.29
C LYS A 17 3.63 23.89 -5.71
N ILE A 18 4.05 22.64 -5.90
CA ILE A 18 4.04 21.99 -7.23
C ILE A 18 2.61 21.88 -7.80
N GLY A 19 1.61 21.67 -6.95
CA GLY A 19 0.20 21.61 -7.35
C GLY A 19 -0.38 22.94 -7.83
N TYR A 20 0.25 24.08 -7.52
CA TYR A 20 -0.14 25.39 -8.04
C TYR A 20 0.48 25.73 -9.39
N GLU A 21 1.49 24.96 -9.82
CA GLU A 21 2.17 25.20 -11.09
C GLU A 21 1.34 24.72 -12.28
N GLN A 22 1.54 25.37 -13.42
CA GLN A 22 0.97 24.89 -14.69
C GLN A 22 1.49 23.48 -14.98
N VAL A 23 0.58 22.56 -15.29
CA VAL A 23 0.93 21.19 -15.65
C VAL A 23 1.62 21.16 -17.00
N PRO A 24 2.88 20.68 -17.12
CA PRO A 24 3.58 20.59 -18.39
C PRO A 24 3.07 19.43 -19.23
N TYR A 25 3.36 19.50 -20.55
CA TYR A 25 3.13 18.38 -21.43
C TYR A 25 4.06 17.20 -21.07
N PHE A 26 3.51 16.00 -21.00
CA PHE A 26 4.20 14.82 -20.44
C PHE A 26 4.98 13.98 -21.48
N ARG A 27 4.76 14.13 -22.79
CA ARG A 27 5.50 13.41 -23.82
C ARG A 27 6.84 14.12 -24.16
N THR A 28 7.63 14.36 -23.12
CA THR A 28 8.94 15.04 -23.19
C THR A 28 10.00 14.23 -22.46
N SER A 29 11.29 14.49 -22.75
CA SER A 29 12.43 13.89 -22.06
C SER A 29 12.46 14.25 -20.59
N GLU A 30 12.15 15.52 -20.26
CA GLU A 30 12.14 16.02 -18.88
C GLU A 30 11.13 15.28 -18.01
N PHE A 31 9.95 14.94 -18.56
CA PHE A 31 8.99 14.13 -17.84
C PHE A 31 9.45 12.66 -17.71
N SER A 32 10.10 12.12 -18.75
CA SER A 32 10.69 10.78 -18.69
C SER A 32 11.75 10.69 -17.61
N ASP A 33 12.58 11.70 -17.43
CA ASP A 33 13.60 11.77 -16.36
C ASP A 33 12.95 11.75 -14.96
N ILE A 34 11.85 12.48 -14.78
CA ILE A 34 11.05 12.44 -13.54
C ILE A 34 10.52 11.02 -13.27
N MET A 35 10.02 10.33 -14.29
CA MET A 35 9.48 8.98 -14.16
C MET A 35 10.57 7.95 -13.82
N PHE A 36 11.74 8.04 -14.46
CA PHE A 36 12.89 7.19 -14.12
C PHE A 36 13.39 7.44 -12.69
N GLU A 37 13.42 8.69 -12.25
CA GLU A 37 13.79 9.01 -10.89
C GLU A 37 12.76 8.51 -9.87
N ASN A 38 11.46 8.63 -10.18
CA ASN A 38 10.40 8.06 -9.36
C ASN A 38 10.55 6.55 -9.24
N GLU A 39 10.79 5.83 -10.34
CA GLU A 39 11.02 4.40 -10.34
C GLU A 39 12.24 4.04 -9.48
N ARG A 40 13.39 4.67 -9.72
CA ARG A 40 14.63 4.47 -8.95
C ARG A 40 14.42 4.62 -7.45
N LEU A 41 13.74 5.70 -7.04
CA LEU A 41 13.49 5.97 -5.62
C LEU A 41 12.48 5.02 -5.00
N MET A 42 11.44 4.63 -5.73
CA MET A 42 10.47 3.62 -5.27
C MET A 42 11.14 2.27 -5.07
N LEU A 43 11.96 1.80 -6.01
CA LEU A 43 12.71 0.55 -5.88
C LEU A 43 13.67 0.59 -4.68
N LYS A 44 14.41 1.71 -4.52
CA LYS A 44 15.31 1.92 -3.38
C LYS A 44 14.56 1.85 -2.04
N PHE A 45 13.43 2.53 -1.91
CA PHE A 45 12.68 2.60 -0.64
C PHE A 45 11.90 1.32 -0.35
N ALA A 46 11.45 0.60 -1.37
CA ALA A 46 10.89 -0.74 -1.21
C ALA A 46 11.96 -1.80 -0.91
N LYS A 47 13.25 -1.46 -0.99
CA LYS A 47 14.38 -2.41 -0.90
C LYS A 47 14.18 -3.59 -1.86
N ALA A 48 13.80 -3.29 -3.11
CA ALA A 48 13.57 -4.27 -4.16
C ALA A 48 14.90 -4.72 -4.79
N ASP A 49 14.87 -5.82 -5.53
CA ASP A 49 16.01 -6.28 -6.34
C ASP A 49 16.24 -5.34 -7.55
N ASP A 50 17.48 -5.37 -8.10
CA ASP A 50 17.91 -4.49 -9.19
C ASP A 50 17.15 -4.73 -10.50
N ASP A 51 16.54 -5.89 -10.70
CA ASP A 51 15.74 -6.27 -11.86
C ASP A 51 14.22 -6.09 -11.66
N ALA A 52 13.83 -5.51 -10.52
CA ALA A 52 12.45 -5.12 -10.26
C ALA A 52 12.07 -3.86 -11.07
N ARG A 53 10.77 -3.65 -11.27
CA ARG A 53 10.23 -2.48 -11.99
C ARG A 53 9.09 -1.84 -11.20
N THR A 54 8.90 -0.55 -11.42
CA THR A 54 7.77 0.20 -10.84
C THR A 54 6.80 0.67 -11.91
N VAL A 55 5.50 0.44 -11.68
CA VAL A 55 4.41 0.93 -12.53
C VAL A 55 3.59 1.97 -11.77
N PHE A 56 3.26 3.08 -12.43
CA PHE A 56 2.42 4.15 -11.91
C PHE A 56 1.09 4.17 -12.67
N ILE A 57 -0.03 4.00 -11.96
CA ILE A 57 -1.37 4.01 -12.53
C ILE A 57 -2.12 5.24 -12.02
N THR A 58 -2.73 6.00 -12.92
CA THR A 58 -3.68 7.05 -12.53
C THR A 58 -4.94 6.39 -12.00
N GLY A 59 -5.12 6.42 -10.69
CA GLY A 59 -6.23 5.75 -10.01
C GLY A 59 -6.01 5.65 -8.50
N SER A 60 -7.00 5.10 -7.81
CA SER A 60 -6.90 4.78 -6.38
C SER A 60 -6.11 3.48 -6.15
N GLY A 61 -5.79 3.19 -4.88
CA GLY A 61 -5.17 1.91 -4.52
C GLY A 61 -5.95 0.68 -5.01
N THR A 62 -7.28 0.77 -5.10
CA THR A 62 -8.12 -0.29 -5.66
C THR A 62 -7.79 -0.60 -7.12
N ALA A 63 -7.41 0.42 -7.91
CA ALA A 63 -6.98 0.20 -9.29
C ALA A 63 -5.70 -0.66 -9.38
N SER A 64 -4.76 -0.50 -8.44
CA SER A 64 -3.58 -1.39 -8.36
C SER A 64 -3.94 -2.79 -7.88
N MET A 65 -4.83 -2.92 -6.89
CA MET A 65 -5.30 -4.23 -6.43
C MET A 65 -5.89 -5.01 -7.60
N GLU A 66 -6.79 -4.40 -8.35
CA GLU A 66 -7.43 -4.99 -9.53
C GLU A 66 -6.41 -5.28 -10.64
N ALA A 67 -5.54 -4.31 -10.97
CA ALA A 67 -4.49 -4.50 -11.97
C ALA A 67 -3.57 -5.68 -11.63
N VAL A 68 -3.16 -5.83 -10.37
CA VAL A 68 -2.28 -6.92 -9.93
C VAL A 68 -3.01 -8.26 -10.06
N ILE A 69 -4.21 -8.40 -9.51
CA ILE A 69 -4.96 -9.66 -9.56
C ILE A 69 -5.14 -10.11 -11.01
N MET A 70 -5.66 -9.27 -11.90
CA MET A 70 -5.97 -9.64 -13.28
C MET A 70 -4.75 -9.85 -14.19
N ASN A 71 -3.58 -9.27 -13.84
CA ASN A 71 -2.37 -9.40 -14.67
C ASN A 71 -1.40 -10.47 -14.18
N THR A 72 -1.46 -10.87 -12.90
CA THR A 72 -0.50 -11.82 -12.33
C THR A 72 -1.09 -13.17 -11.96
N LEU A 73 -2.41 -13.27 -11.85
CA LEU A 73 -3.13 -14.49 -11.50
C LEU A 73 -4.05 -14.93 -12.63
N THR A 74 -4.38 -16.22 -12.65
CA THR A 74 -5.27 -16.86 -13.63
C THR A 74 -6.21 -17.84 -12.92
N VAL A 75 -7.17 -18.41 -13.66
CA VAL A 75 -8.05 -19.47 -13.16
C VAL A 75 -7.32 -20.77 -12.79
N GLU A 76 -6.05 -20.92 -13.19
CA GLU A 76 -5.20 -22.07 -12.83
C GLU A 76 -4.52 -21.86 -11.45
N ASP A 77 -4.51 -20.64 -10.94
CA ASP A 77 -3.96 -20.34 -9.62
C ASP A 77 -4.93 -20.75 -8.52
N LYS A 78 -4.37 -21.13 -7.38
CA LYS A 78 -5.10 -21.33 -6.13
C LYS A 78 -4.56 -20.36 -5.10
N VAL A 79 -5.35 -19.34 -4.76
CA VAL A 79 -4.92 -18.19 -3.96
C VAL A 79 -5.32 -18.36 -2.50
N LEU A 80 -4.41 -18.04 -1.58
CA LEU A 80 -4.71 -17.92 -0.15
C LEU A 80 -4.71 -16.44 0.21
N ILE A 81 -5.82 -15.93 0.76
CA ILE A 81 -6.05 -14.52 1.06
C ILE A 81 -6.22 -14.31 2.55
N VAL A 82 -5.50 -13.36 3.14
CA VAL A 82 -5.75 -12.90 4.51
C VAL A 82 -6.89 -11.88 4.47
N ASN A 83 -7.99 -12.18 5.16
CA ASN A 83 -9.17 -11.33 5.28
C ASN A 83 -9.42 -10.96 6.74
N GLY A 84 -8.80 -9.88 7.20
CA GLY A 84 -8.97 -9.33 8.56
C GLY A 84 -9.81 -8.06 8.61
N GLY A 85 -10.42 -7.65 7.48
CA GLY A 85 -11.25 -6.46 7.41
C GLY A 85 -11.64 -6.08 5.98
N SER A 86 -12.06 -4.82 5.79
CA SER A 86 -12.63 -4.36 4.53
C SER A 86 -11.64 -4.35 3.35
N PHE A 87 -10.35 -4.22 3.60
CA PHE A 87 -9.34 -4.25 2.53
C PHE A 87 -8.95 -5.68 2.15
N GLY A 88 -8.87 -6.60 3.12
CA GLY A 88 -8.74 -8.04 2.84
C GLY A 88 -9.94 -8.58 2.07
N GLN A 89 -11.17 -8.17 2.44
CA GLN A 89 -12.39 -8.55 1.71
C GLN A 89 -12.34 -8.12 0.25
N ARG A 90 -11.75 -6.97 -0.08
CA ARG A 90 -11.63 -6.48 -1.46
C ARG A 90 -10.83 -7.42 -2.36
N PHE A 91 -9.81 -8.08 -1.84
CA PHE A 91 -9.08 -9.12 -2.61
C PHE A 91 -9.93 -10.37 -2.84
N VAL A 92 -10.77 -10.72 -1.87
CA VAL A 92 -11.77 -11.80 -2.04
C VAL A 92 -12.73 -11.45 -3.17
N ASP A 93 -13.32 -10.24 -3.13
CA ASP A 93 -14.26 -9.77 -4.16
C ASP A 93 -13.62 -9.74 -5.56
N LEU A 94 -12.34 -9.35 -5.65
CA LEU A 94 -11.60 -9.36 -6.92
C LEU A 94 -11.37 -10.79 -7.44
N CYS A 95 -11.00 -11.73 -6.58
CA CYS A 95 -10.84 -13.13 -6.99
C CYS A 95 -12.17 -13.74 -7.44
N GLU A 96 -13.27 -13.42 -6.77
CA GLU A 96 -14.62 -13.84 -7.22
C GLU A 96 -14.97 -13.23 -8.58
N MET A 97 -14.76 -11.93 -8.76
CA MET A 97 -15.06 -11.21 -10.01
C MET A 97 -14.28 -11.78 -11.22
N TYR A 98 -13.04 -12.18 -11.01
CA TYR A 98 -12.17 -12.73 -12.06
C TYR A 98 -12.13 -14.25 -12.09
N GLU A 99 -13.04 -14.93 -11.36
CA GLU A 99 -13.18 -16.38 -11.31
C GLU A 99 -11.87 -17.11 -10.93
N ILE A 100 -11.03 -16.48 -10.09
CA ILE A 100 -9.77 -17.05 -9.63
C ILE A 100 -10.04 -17.88 -8.38
N PRO A 101 -9.66 -19.18 -8.37
CA PRO A 101 -9.86 -20.06 -7.22
C PRO A 101 -9.11 -19.54 -5.99
N TYR A 102 -9.80 -19.37 -4.87
CA TYR A 102 -9.23 -18.89 -3.63
C TYR A 102 -9.74 -19.62 -2.38
N SER A 103 -9.00 -19.45 -1.30
CA SER A 103 -9.47 -19.66 0.07
C SER A 103 -9.10 -18.44 0.89
N GLN A 104 -9.91 -18.11 1.88
CA GLN A 104 -9.62 -16.99 2.77
C GLN A 104 -9.30 -17.45 4.18
N ILE A 105 -8.33 -16.78 4.80
CA ILE A 105 -8.08 -16.82 6.24
C ILE A 105 -8.87 -15.66 6.83
N LYS A 106 -10.06 -15.94 7.34
CA LYS A 106 -10.92 -14.92 7.94
C LYS A 106 -10.52 -14.73 9.39
N LEU A 107 -10.10 -13.51 9.72
CA LEU A 107 -9.70 -13.12 11.07
C LEU A 107 -10.83 -12.33 11.74
N GLU A 108 -10.92 -12.42 13.06
CA GLU A 108 -11.77 -11.55 13.85
C GLU A 108 -11.21 -10.13 13.86
N THR A 109 -12.09 -9.14 14.03
CA THR A 109 -11.70 -7.72 14.06
C THR A 109 -10.63 -7.47 15.12
N GLY A 110 -9.55 -6.83 14.74
CA GLY A 110 -8.44 -6.49 15.62
C GLY A 110 -7.44 -7.62 15.89
N LYS A 111 -7.68 -8.83 15.37
CA LYS A 111 -6.81 -9.98 15.59
C LYS A 111 -5.68 -10.09 14.60
N ALA A 112 -4.47 -10.31 15.09
CA ALA A 112 -3.31 -10.58 14.27
C ALA A 112 -3.34 -12.01 13.72
N LEU A 113 -2.74 -12.19 12.52
CA LEU A 113 -2.51 -13.51 11.94
C LEU A 113 -1.49 -14.27 12.79
N GLN A 114 -1.77 -15.53 13.11
CA GLN A 114 -0.91 -16.39 13.92
C GLN A 114 -0.27 -17.50 13.06
N GLU A 115 0.87 -18.03 13.52
CA GLU A 115 1.60 -19.08 12.82
C GLU A 115 0.80 -20.40 12.72
N ASP A 116 0.12 -20.78 13.77
CA ASP A 116 -0.73 -21.97 13.82
C ASP A 116 -1.89 -21.89 12.80
N THR A 117 -2.42 -20.69 12.59
CA THR A 117 -3.43 -20.44 11.56
C THR A 117 -2.86 -20.70 10.15
N LEU A 118 -1.62 -20.30 9.88
CA LEU A 118 -0.96 -20.55 8.60
C LEU A 118 -0.61 -22.04 8.40
N GLU A 119 -0.18 -22.74 9.44
CA GLU A 119 0.18 -24.16 9.36
C GLU A 119 -1.00 -25.05 8.89
N VAL A 120 -2.24 -24.66 9.15
CA VAL A 120 -3.43 -25.34 8.62
C VAL A 120 -3.42 -25.41 7.06
N TYR A 121 -2.78 -24.47 6.41
CA TYR A 121 -2.71 -24.36 4.94
C TYR A 121 -1.40 -24.90 4.34
N ASN A 122 -0.47 -25.34 5.18
CA ASN A 122 0.84 -25.86 4.75
C ASN A 122 0.68 -27.09 3.84
N GLY A 123 1.39 -27.10 2.72
CA GLY A 123 1.40 -28.21 1.76
C GLY A 123 0.08 -28.41 0.98
N LYS A 124 -0.89 -27.50 1.05
CA LYS A 124 -2.20 -27.63 0.39
C LYS A 124 -2.24 -27.15 -1.07
N GLY A 125 -1.08 -26.88 -1.68
CA GLY A 125 -0.95 -26.58 -3.11
C GLY A 125 -1.47 -25.19 -3.51
N TYR A 126 -1.43 -24.19 -2.61
CA TYR A 126 -1.67 -22.81 -2.99
C TYR A 126 -0.50 -22.29 -3.81
N SER A 127 -0.79 -21.60 -4.92
CA SER A 127 0.20 -21.02 -5.83
C SER A 127 0.52 -19.56 -5.51
N ALA A 128 -0.38 -18.85 -4.83
CA ALA A 128 -0.22 -17.45 -4.47
C ALA A 128 -0.78 -17.16 -3.07
N PHE A 129 -0.20 -16.15 -2.43
CA PHE A 129 -0.63 -15.58 -1.16
C PHE A 129 -0.87 -14.09 -1.33
N VAL A 130 -2.00 -13.60 -0.84
CA VAL A 130 -2.39 -12.20 -0.95
C VAL A 130 -2.71 -11.65 0.43
N VAL A 131 -2.08 -10.53 0.78
CA VAL A 131 -2.28 -9.87 2.06
C VAL A 131 -2.16 -8.35 1.95
N ASN A 132 -3.02 -7.63 2.63
CA ASN A 132 -2.76 -6.25 3.00
C ASN A 132 -2.00 -6.27 4.32
N VAL A 133 -0.71 -5.91 4.30
CA VAL A 133 0.15 -6.03 5.49
C VAL A 133 -0.34 -5.20 6.68
N HIS A 134 -1.07 -4.12 6.42
CA HIS A 134 -1.78 -3.34 7.41
C HIS A 134 -3.26 -3.23 7.03
N GLU A 135 -4.11 -3.92 7.77
CA GLU A 135 -5.57 -3.81 7.61
C GLU A 135 -6.05 -2.51 8.27
N THR A 136 -6.17 -1.46 7.46
CA THR A 136 -6.46 -0.10 7.93
C THR A 136 -7.80 0.01 8.65
N SER A 137 -8.79 -0.82 8.27
CA SER A 137 -10.13 -0.80 8.87
C SER A 137 -10.17 -1.31 10.32
N THR A 138 -9.17 -2.10 10.72
CA THR A 138 -9.05 -2.65 12.07
C THR A 138 -7.76 -2.23 12.78
N GLY A 139 -6.84 -1.59 12.07
CA GLY A 139 -5.56 -1.12 12.58
C GLY A 139 -4.52 -2.23 12.83
N VAL A 140 -4.74 -3.44 12.31
CA VAL A 140 -3.85 -4.58 12.52
C VAL A 140 -2.72 -4.59 11.50
N HIS A 141 -1.48 -4.72 11.96
CA HIS A 141 -0.30 -4.92 11.13
C HIS A 141 0.17 -6.38 11.25
N TYR A 142 0.27 -7.09 10.13
CA TYR A 142 0.67 -8.50 10.11
C TYR A 142 2.19 -8.67 10.06
N ASP A 143 2.68 -9.75 10.69
CA ASP A 143 4.11 -10.12 10.68
C ASP A 143 4.53 -10.61 9.28
N MET A 144 5.22 -9.74 8.55
CA MET A 144 5.69 -10.05 7.20
C MET A 144 6.82 -11.08 7.19
N LYS A 145 7.59 -11.22 8.28
CA LYS A 145 8.61 -12.27 8.36
C LYS A 145 7.95 -13.65 8.41
N MET A 146 6.96 -13.83 9.28
CA MET A 146 6.19 -15.07 9.39
C MET A 146 5.50 -15.42 8.06
N ILE A 147 4.84 -14.45 7.41
CA ILE A 147 4.18 -14.63 6.11
C ILE A 147 5.19 -15.02 5.03
N SER A 148 6.33 -14.32 4.95
CA SER A 148 7.40 -14.60 4.00
C SER A 148 7.95 -16.02 4.15
N ASP A 149 8.22 -16.44 5.39
CA ASP A 149 8.76 -17.77 5.68
C ASP A 149 7.76 -18.87 5.27
N PHE A 150 6.46 -18.67 5.54
CA PHE A 150 5.40 -19.55 5.10
C PHE A 150 5.29 -19.62 3.56
N CYS A 151 5.29 -18.47 2.88
CA CYS A 151 5.22 -18.40 1.42
C CYS A 151 6.43 -19.07 0.77
N ARG A 152 7.62 -18.84 1.31
CA ARG A 152 8.88 -19.46 0.83
C ARG A 152 8.85 -20.98 1.00
N LYS A 153 8.43 -21.49 2.17
CA LYS A 153 8.27 -22.93 2.45
C LYS A 153 7.32 -23.60 1.44
N ASN A 154 6.24 -22.92 1.06
CA ASN A 154 5.22 -23.42 0.15
C ASN A 154 5.41 -23.00 -1.32
N LYS A 155 6.48 -22.25 -1.66
CA LYS A 155 6.77 -21.74 -3.02
C LYS A 155 5.64 -20.89 -3.60
N MET A 156 5.00 -20.08 -2.78
CA MET A 156 3.88 -19.24 -3.17
C MET A 156 4.36 -17.91 -3.74
N PHE A 157 3.66 -17.41 -4.74
CA PHE A 157 3.78 -16.04 -5.25
C PHE A 157 3.16 -15.07 -4.24
N LEU A 158 3.93 -14.09 -3.75
CA LEU A 158 3.52 -13.22 -2.64
C LEU A 158 3.13 -11.83 -3.14
N ILE A 159 1.83 -11.49 -3.00
CA ILE A 159 1.27 -10.16 -3.30
C ILE A 159 0.99 -9.44 -1.98
N VAL A 160 1.58 -8.25 -1.81
CA VAL A 160 1.45 -7.44 -0.60
C VAL A 160 0.86 -6.06 -0.93
N ASP A 161 -0.31 -5.80 -0.40
CA ASP A 161 -0.83 -4.43 -0.31
C ASP A 161 -0.20 -3.74 0.90
N ALA A 162 0.68 -2.79 0.64
CA ALA A 162 1.34 -1.93 1.63
C ALA A 162 0.86 -0.47 1.53
N ILE A 163 -0.36 -0.24 1.00
CA ILE A 163 -0.87 1.12 0.76
C ILE A 163 -0.79 1.98 2.01
N SER A 164 -1.20 1.47 3.16
CA SER A 164 -1.23 2.24 4.40
C SER A 164 0.02 2.09 5.28
N SER A 165 0.87 1.09 5.04
CA SER A 165 2.07 0.81 5.83
C SER A 165 3.38 1.29 5.20
N PHE A 166 3.48 1.30 3.86
CA PHE A 166 4.70 1.71 3.16
C PHE A 166 5.14 3.13 3.55
N LEU A 167 6.39 3.30 3.92
CA LEU A 167 7.01 4.51 4.50
C LEU A 167 6.57 4.84 5.95
N ALA A 168 5.59 4.17 6.52
CA ALA A 168 5.20 4.32 7.92
C ALA A 168 5.78 3.21 8.79
N ASP A 169 5.84 2.00 8.26
CA ASP A 169 6.41 0.82 8.89
C ASP A 169 7.59 0.30 8.07
N GLU A 170 8.39 -0.56 8.68
CA GLU A 170 9.47 -1.22 7.94
C GLU A 170 8.90 -2.03 6.78
N PHE A 171 9.54 -1.95 5.62
CA PHE A 171 9.24 -2.75 4.45
C PHE A 171 10.52 -3.15 3.73
N ASN A 172 10.62 -4.43 3.36
CA ASN A 172 11.79 -4.94 2.64
C ASN A 172 11.38 -6.04 1.66
N MET A 173 11.16 -5.63 0.41
CA MET A 173 10.67 -6.51 -0.65
C MET A 173 11.60 -7.71 -0.88
N LYS A 174 12.91 -7.47 -0.93
CA LYS A 174 13.92 -8.50 -1.14
C LYS A 174 14.02 -9.49 0.02
N LEU A 175 14.12 -8.97 1.25
CA LEU A 175 14.26 -9.81 2.46
C LEU A 175 13.04 -10.74 2.63
N TRP A 176 11.86 -10.22 2.35
CA TRP A 176 10.60 -10.96 2.51
C TRP A 176 10.14 -11.70 1.25
N ASN A 177 10.98 -11.69 0.20
CA ASN A 177 10.68 -12.36 -1.07
C ASN A 177 9.27 -11.98 -1.61
N VAL A 178 8.93 -10.70 -1.52
CA VAL A 178 7.66 -10.16 -2.03
C VAL A 178 7.74 -10.05 -3.55
N ASP A 179 6.78 -10.64 -4.24
CA ASP A 179 6.73 -10.56 -5.71
C ASP A 179 6.06 -9.27 -6.19
N VAL A 180 5.04 -8.82 -5.49
CA VAL A 180 4.31 -7.60 -5.81
C VAL A 180 4.08 -6.78 -4.55
N MET A 181 4.48 -5.50 -4.57
CA MET A 181 4.09 -4.50 -3.57
C MET A 181 3.17 -3.46 -4.20
N ILE A 182 2.10 -3.12 -3.49
CA ILE A 182 1.17 -2.06 -3.88
C ILE A 182 1.22 -0.92 -2.87
N THR A 183 1.27 0.33 -3.35
CA THR A 183 1.10 1.52 -2.50
C THR A 183 0.38 2.65 -3.23
N GLY A 184 0.16 3.80 -2.57
CA GLY A 184 -0.59 4.92 -3.15
C GLY A 184 -0.08 6.29 -2.69
N SER A 185 -0.33 7.30 -3.52
CA SER A 185 0.16 8.67 -3.32
C SER A 185 -0.36 9.34 -2.05
N GLN A 186 -1.58 8.99 -1.60
CA GLN A 186 -2.34 9.71 -0.56
C GLN A 186 -2.10 9.23 0.87
N LYS A 187 -1.25 8.23 1.08
CA LYS A 187 -0.90 7.70 2.42
C LYS A 187 0.42 8.30 2.90
N ALA A 188 1.38 7.55 3.41
CA ALA A 188 2.62 8.11 3.95
C ALA A 188 3.51 8.85 2.93
N LEU A 189 3.28 8.64 1.62
CA LEU A 189 3.83 9.52 0.59
C LEU A 189 3.34 10.97 0.70
N ALA A 190 2.22 11.22 1.39
CA ALA A 190 1.67 12.55 1.67
C ALA A 190 1.54 13.44 0.41
N CYS A 191 1.15 12.84 -0.71
CA CYS A 191 0.78 13.51 -1.95
C CYS A 191 -0.74 13.45 -2.16
N PRO A 192 -1.33 14.27 -3.05
CA PRO A 192 -2.74 14.17 -3.38
C PRO A 192 -3.13 12.76 -3.86
N PRO A 193 -4.40 12.33 -3.61
CA PRO A 193 -4.89 11.06 -4.16
C PRO A 193 -4.94 11.13 -5.68
N GLY A 194 -4.74 9.99 -6.36
CA GLY A 194 -4.89 9.88 -7.80
C GLY A 194 -3.78 9.11 -8.50
N VAL A 195 -2.73 8.68 -7.79
CA VAL A 195 -1.72 7.77 -8.34
C VAL A 195 -1.56 6.57 -7.41
N SER A 196 -1.68 5.40 -7.99
CA SER A 196 -1.42 4.10 -7.42
C SER A 196 -0.11 3.55 -7.97
N ILE A 197 0.69 2.90 -7.14
CA ILE A 197 2.06 2.49 -7.45
C ILE A 197 2.20 0.99 -7.20
N ILE A 198 2.76 0.28 -8.17
CA ILE A 198 3.01 -1.16 -8.09
C ILE A 198 4.49 -1.40 -8.31
N VAL A 199 5.15 -2.09 -7.39
CA VAL A 199 6.51 -2.59 -7.57
C VAL A 199 6.44 -4.08 -7.85
N LEU A 200 7.08 -4.50 -8.93
CA LEU A 200 7.05 -5.86 -9.47
C LEU A 200 8.45 -6.47 -9.42
N SER A 201 8.58 -7.64 -8.81
CA SER A 201 9.80 -8.47 -8.91
C SER A 201 9.96 -9.01 -10.33
N LYS A 202 11.14 -9.55 -10.65
CA LYS A 202 11.36 -10.29 -11.90
C LYS A 202 10.34 -11.43 -12.11
N ASN A 203 10.00 -12.15 -11.05
CA ASN A 203 9.01 -13.22 -11.10
C ASN A 203 7.61 -12.68 -11.45
N ALA A 204 7.23 -11.55 -10.85
CA ALA A 204 5.98 -10.88 -11.16
C ALA A 204 5.93 -10.36 -12.60
N ILE A 205 7.02 -9.77 -13.11
CA ILE A 205 7.14 -9.34 -14.50
C ILE A 205 6.97 -10.53 -15.44
N SER A 206 7.60 -11.68 -15.15
CA SER A 206 7.46 -12.90 -15.94
C SER A 206 6.01 -13.42 -15.98
N ARG A 207 5.26 -13.30 -14.87
CA ARG A 207 3.83 -13.64 -14.84
C ARG A 207 3.01 -12.66 -15.70
N VAL A 208 3.25 -11.36 -15.56
CA VAL A 208 2.60 -10.32 -16.38
C VAL A 208 2.84 -10.55 -17.88
N GLU A 209 4.04 -10.93 -18.28
CA GLU A 209 4.38 -11.21 -19.68
C GLU A 209 3.65 -12.43 -20.25
N LYS A 210 3.46 -13.46 -19.45
CA LYS A 210 2.76 -14.69 -19.85
C LYS A 210 1.24 -14.53 -19.92
N ASN A 211 0.68 -13.71 -19.04
CA ASN A 211 -0.76 -13.51 -18.93
C ASN A 211 -1.29 -12.55 -20.01
N ASN A 212 -2.53 -12.73 -20.42
CA ASN A 212 -3.22 -11.86 -21.38
C ASN A 212 -4.55 -11.36 -20.78
N PRO A 213 -4.49 -10.37 -19.86
CA PRO A 213 -5.68 -9.85 -19.23
C PRO A 213 -6.59 -9.16 -20.25
N LYS A 214 -7.91 -9.37 -20.14
CA LYS A 214 -8.91 -8.71 -20.99
C LYS A 214 -9.19 -7.28 -20.49
N CYS A 215 -8.15 -6.44 -20.44
CA CYS A 215 -8.27 -5.04 -20.08
C CYS A 215 -7.37 -4.16 -20.94
N MET A 216 -7.77 -2.94 -21.13
CA MET A 216 -6.98 -1.93 -21.87
C MET A 216 -6.21 -1.04 -20.89
N TYR A 217 -6.92 -0.45 -19.92
CA TYR A 217 -6.35 0.59 -19.05
C TYR A 217 -5.42 0.03 -17.98
N LEU A 218 -5.80 -1.06 -17.32
CA LEU A 218 -5.04 -1.69 -16.24
C LEU A 218 -4.03 -2.75 -16.75
N ASN A 219 -3.64 -2.69 -18.02
CA ASN A 219 -2.72 -3.65 -18.63
C ASN A 219 -1.28 -3.36 -18.20
N LEU A 220 -0.75 -4.17 -17.28
CA LEU A 220 0.61 -4.01 -16.75
C LEU A 220 1.69 -4.28 -17.79
N LYS A 221 1.47 -5.16 -18.78
CA LYS A 221 2.40 -5.38 -19.89
C LYS A 221 2.61 -4.10 -20.70
N SER A 222 1.51 -3.41 -21.03
CA SER A 222 1.57 -2.11 -21.71
C SER A 222 2.25 -1.04 -20.87
N ALA A 223 1.98 -1.04 -19.55
CA ALA A 223 2.60 -0.09 -18.64
C ALA A 223 4.11 -0.31 -18.51
N LEU A 224 4.58 -1.54 -18.34
CA LEU A 224 6.00 -1.90 -18.30
C LEU A 224 6.73 -1.49 -19.59
N LYS A 225 6.16 -1.84 -20.76
CA LYS A 225 6.74 -1.45 -22.06
C LYS A 225 6.88 0.07 -22.23
N ASN A 226 5.89 0.85 -21.80
CA ASN A 226 6.00 2.32 -21.84
C ASN A 226 6.98 2.85 -20.78
N GLY A 227 7.07 2.20 -19.61
CA GLY A 227 8.02 2.52 -18.57
C GLY A 227 9.49 2.43 -19.01
N GLU A 228 9.84 1.56 -19.99
CA GLU A 228 11.19 1.46 -20.54
C GLU A 228 11.72 2.79 -21.09
N ARG A 229 10.85 3.70 -21.48
CA ARG A 229 11.17 5.04 -21.96
C ARG A 229 10.72 6.16 -21.02
N GLY A 230 10.43 5.84 -19.75
CA GLY A 230 9.95 6.81 -18.76
C GLY A 230 8.55 7.37 -19.07
N GLN A 231 7.66 6.57 -19.67
CA GLN A 231 6.35 7.03 -20.09
C GLN A 231 5.24 6.10 -19.60
N THR A 232 4.00 6.56 -19.73
CA THR A 232 2.78 5.79 -19.44
C THR A 232 2.00 5.51 -20.74
N PRO A 233 1.19 4.43 -20.79
CA PRO A 233 0.38 4.12 -21.99
C PRO A 233 -0.58 5.26 -22.37
N PHE A 234 -1.22 5.84 -21.34
CA PHE A 234 -2.23 6.88 -21.48
C PHE A 234 -1.80 8.14 -20.72
N THR A 235 -2.58 9.23 -20.83
CA THR A 235 -2.31 10.49 -20.12
C THR A 235 -2.29 10.25 -18.61
N PRO A 236 -1.16 10.52 -17.93
CA PRO A 236 -1.05 10.29 -16.49
C PRO A 236 -1.50 11.52 -15.69
N ALA A 237 -1.61 11.35 -14.39
CA ALA A 237 -1.78 12.44 -13.42
C ALA A 237 -0.43 13.20 -13.23
N VAL A 238 -0.02 13.96 -14.24
CA VAL A 238 1.30 14.61 -14.33
C VAL A 238 1.66 15.42 -13.09
N GLY A 239 0.72 16.25 -12.61
CA GLY A 239 0.94 17.07 -11.41
C GLY A 239 1.26 16.22 -10.18
N ILE A 240 0.51 15.13 -9.97
CA ILE A 240 0.72 14.23 -8.81
C ILE A 240 2.05 13.47 -8.95
N LEU A 241 2.43 13.02 -10.15
CA LEU A 241 3.71 12.35 -10.37
C LEU A 241 4.91 13.27 -10.11
N ARG A 242 4.79 14.56 -10.41
CA ARG A 242 5.78 15.58 -10.05
C ARG A 242 5.83 15.80 -8.52
N GLN A 243 4.67 15.81 -7.86
CA GLN A 243 4.58 15.91 -6.40
C GLN A 243 5.19 14.69 -5.71
N ILE A 244 4.96 13.48 -6.25
CA ILE A 244 5.60 12.24 -5.78
C ILE A 244 7.13 12.36 -5.92
N ASN A 245 7.63 12.83 -7.05
CA ASN A 245 9.07 13.03 -7.26
C ASN A 245 9.69 13.94 -6.20
N ALA A 246 9.10 15.10 -5.96
CA ALA A 246 9.58 16.02 -4.93
C ALA A 246 9.56 15.38 -3.53
N ARG A 247 8.50 14.65 -3.20
CA ARG A 247 8.40 13.97 -1.90
C ARG A 247 9.45 12.86 -1.74
N LEU A 248 9.65 12.01 -2.75
CA LEU A 248 10.65 10.95 -2.72
C LEU A 248 12.07 11.52 -2.58
N LYS A 249 12.40 12.57 -3.33
CA LYS A 249 13.68 13.29 -3.20
C LYS A 249 13.87 13.89 -1.81
N LYS A 250 12.81 14.41 -1.21
CA LYS A 250 12.83 14.94 0.14
C LYS A 250 13.12 13.84 1.16
N ILE A 251 12.49 12.67 1.03
CA ILE A 251 12.79 11.52 1.89
C ILE A 251 14.25 11.11 1.73
N GLU A 252 14.75 11.00 0.48
CA GLU A 252 16.14 10.64 0.21
C GLU A 252 17.12 11.64 0.85
N SER A 253 16.89 12.95 0.67
CA SER A 253 17.77 14.00 1.22
C SER A 253 17.74 14.09 2.75
N ASN A 254 16.66 13.63 3.39
CA ASN A 254 16.50 13.63 4.84
C ASN A 254 17.04 12.34 5.52
N GLY A 255 17.76 11.50 4.79
CA GLY A 255 18.38 10.28 5.33
C GLY A 255 17.68 8.99 4.95
N GLY A 256 16.76 9.02 3.96
CA GLY A 256 16.14 7.85 3.39
C GLY A 256 14.92 7.31 4.14
N VAL A 257 14.48 6.12 3.74
CA VAL A 257 13.26 5.50 4.28
C VAL A 257 13.38 5.15 5.76
N GLU A 258 14.57 4.78 6.23
CA GLU A 258 14.82 4.44 7.62
C GLU A 258 14.53 5.63 8.55
N LYS A 259 15.02 6.82 8.19
CA LYS A 259 14.76 8.04 8.97
C LYS A 259 13.30 8.48 8.92
N GLU A 260 12.63 8.25 7.79
CA GLU A 260 11.20 8.55 7.68
C GLU A 260 10.36 7.63 8.58
N THR A 261 10.63 6.32 8.57
CA THR A 261 9.92 5.35 9.41
C THR A 261 10.22 5.54 10.90
N GLU A 262 11.49 5.80 11.28
CA GLU A 262 11.86 6.14 12.65
C GLU A 262 11.07 7.35 13.19
N LYS A 263 10.94 8.41 12.38
CA LYS A 263 10.17 9.59 12.73
C LYS A 263 8.70 9.29 12.95
N ILE A 264 8.10 8.54 12.07
CA ILE A 264 6.67 8.17 12.16
C ILE A 264 6.44 7.27 13.37
N ALA A 265 7.32 6.30 13.60
CA ALA A 265 7.27 5.44 14.78
C ALA A 265 7.33 6.23 16.09
N ALA A 266 8.25 7.20 16.19
CA ALA A 266 8.38 8.08 17.37
C ALA A 266 7.12 8.91 17.62
N LEU A 267 6.48 9.43 16.55
CA LEU A 267 5.21 10.17 16.66
C LEU A 267 4.05 9.28 17.11
N ALA A 268 3.97 8.07 16.58
CA ALA A 268 2.93 7.10 16.96
C ALA A 268 3.08 6.66 18.42
N GLU A 269 4.32 6.40 18.85
CA GLU A 269 4.63 6.04 20.24
C GLU A 269 4.32 7.18 21.22
N ASP A 270 4.73 8.41 20.91
CA ASP A 270 4.44 9.61 21.72
C ASP A 270 2.93 9.81 21.87
N PHE A 271 2.17 9.68 20.77
CA PHE A 271 0.71 9.78 20.82
C PHE A 271 0.12 8.70 21.72
N ARG A 272 0.48 7.44 21.53
CA ARG A 272 -0.03 6.32 22.32
C ARG A 272 0.29 6.46 23.82
N LYS A 273 1.47 6.96 24.18
CA LYS A 273 1.83 7.27 25.56
C LYS A 273 0.93 8.36 26.15
N LYS A 274 0.63 9.41 25.40
CA LYS A 274 -0.16 10.56 25.88
C LYS A 274 -1.64 10.23 26.06
N ILE A 275 -2.18 9.30 25.26
CA ILE A 275 -3.59 8.92 25.37
C ILE A 275 -3.86 7.75 26.34
N LYS A 276 -2.83 7.17 26.94
CA LYS A 276 -2.92 5.94 27.75
C LYS A 276 -3.94 6.03 28.89
N ASP A 277 -4.05 7.20 29.51
CA ASP A 277 -4.92 7.43 30.67
C ASP A 277 -6.30 7.99 30.26
N PHE A 278 -6.58 8.12 28.97
CA PHE A 278 -7.88 8.52 28.47
C PHE A 278 -8.81 7.30 28.31
N PRO A 279 -10.13 7.49 28.34
CA PRO A 279 -11.11 6.39 28.26
C PRO A 279 -11.23 5.82 26.84
N PHE A 280 -10.14 5.28 26.34
CA PHE A 280 -10.04 4.58 25.05
C PHE A 280 -9.43 3.19 25.26
N GLU A 281 -9.88 2.25 24.45
CA GLU A 281 -9.27 0.94 24.29
C GLU A 281 -8.62 0.85 22.89
N ILE A 282 -7.42 0.26 22.81
CA ILE A 282 -6.78 -0.07 21.53
C ILE A 282 -7.18 -1.51 21.20
N ILE A 283 -7.96 -1.67 20.13
CA ILE A 283 -8.56 -2.97 19.76
C ILE A 283 -7.64 -3.87 18.92
N SER A 284 -6.50 -3.38 18.47
CA SER A 284 -5.56 -4.12 17.60
C SER A 284 -4.53 -4.89 18.43
N ASP A 285 -4.36 -6.18 18.15
CA ASP A 285 -3.31 -7.03 18.75
C ASP A 285 -1.90 -6.65 18.27
N SER A 286 -1.78 -6.05 17.08
CA SER A 286 -0.51 -5.62 16.50
C SER A 286 -0.70 -4.36 15.65
N MET A 287 -0.04 -3.27 16.03
CA MET A 287 -0.30 -1.96 15.45
C MET A 287 0.76 -1.54 14.42
N SER A 288 0.30 -0.92 13.35
CA SER A 288 1.13 -0.09 12.46
C SER A 288 1.47 1.25 13.11
N ASN A 289 2.55 1.89 12.66
CA ASN A 289 2.84 3.28 13.01
C ASN A 289 1.94 4.27 12.25
N ALA A 290 1.26 3.82 11.18
CA ALA A 290 0.39 4.67 10.38
C ALA A 290 -0.95 4.99 11.05
N VAL A 291 -1.49 4.08 11.87
CA VAL A 291 -2.84 4.20 12.47
C VAL A 291 -2.82 3.71 13.91
N THR A 292 -3.51 4.43 14.79
CA THR A 292 -3.85 3.95 16.14
C THR A 292 -5.37 3.81 16.22
N PRO A 293 -5.92 2.58 16.20
CA PRO A 293 -7.35 2.33 16.31
C PRO A 293 -7.80 2.50 17.76
N LEU A 294 -8.68 3.46 18.01
CA LEU A 294 -9.18 3.79 19.33
C LEU A 294 -10.68 3.47 19.42
N HIS A 295 -11.04 2.64 20.39
CA HIS A 295 -12.42 2.41 20.75
C HIS A 295 -12.77 3.26 22.00
N PRO A 296 -13.66 4.28 21.89
CA PRO A 296 -14.02 5.11 23.03
C PRO A 296 -14.94 4.34 23.99
N LEU A 297 -14.68 4.45 25.31
CA LEU A 297 -15.40 3.72 26.34
C LEU A 297 -16.58 4.51 26.93
N THR A 298 -16.60 5.85 26.80
CA THR A 298 -17.56 6.73 27.51
C THR A 298 -18.35 7.66 26.60
N ALA A 299 -18.01 7.72 25.30
CA ALA A 299 -18.68 8.56 24.30
C ALA A 299 -18.78 7.83 22.98
N SER A 300 -19.63 8.27 22.07
CA SER A 300 -19.65 7.69 20.72
C SER A 300 -18.48 8.24 19.86
N ALA A 301 -17.93 7.40 18.99
CA ALA A 301 -16.88 7.82 18.04
C ALA A 301 -17.36 8.96 17.15
N ASN A 302 -18.64 8.96 16.76
CA ASN A 302 -19.22 10.02 15.94
C ASN A 302 -19.33 11.35 16.69
N ASP A 303 -19.71 11.36 17.98
CA ASP A 303 -19.77 12.60 18.77
C ASP A 303 -18.38 13.18 18.99
N ILE A 304 -17.36 12.32 19.25
CA ILE A 304 -15.97 12.75 19.33
C ILE A 304 -15.53 13.37 17.99
N PHE A 305 -15.84 12.73 16.86
CA PHE A 305 -15.49 13.25 15.54
C PHE A 305 -16.17 14.62 15.29
N LEU A 306 -17.46 14.74 15.55
CA LEU A 306 -18.20 15.99 15.34
C LEU A 306 -17.64 17.12 16.21
N THR A 307 -17.41 16.86 17.50
CA THR A 307 -16.81 17.85 18.43
C THR A 307 -15.43 18.29 17.97
N LEU A 308 -14.54 17.34 17.65
CA LEU A 308 -13.19 17.65 17.16
C LEU A 308 -13.24 18.45 15.86
N LYS A 309 -14.11 18.09 14.92
CA LYS A 309 -14.27 18.76 13.63
C LYS A 309 -14.84 20.17 13.79
N ASP A 310 -15.92 20.34 14.53
CA ASP A 310 -16.71 21.59 14.54
C ASP A 310 -16.15 22.61 15.53
N GLU A 311 -15.59 22.18 16.67
CA GLU A 311 -15.06 23.10 17.69
C GLU A 311 -13.54 23.31 17.57
N TYR A 312 -12.78 22.27 17.15
CA TYR A 312 -11.33 22.32 17.14
C TYR A 312 -10.71 22.29 15.73
N GLY A 313 -11.50 22.08 14.68
CA GLY A 313 -11.02 21.96 13.29
C GLY A 313 -10.10 20.76 13.07
N ILE A 314 -10.28 19.69 13.87
CA ILE A 314 -9.51 18.43 13.81
C ILE A 314 -10.38 17.33 13.21
N TRP A 315 -9.87 16.68 12.17
CA TRP A 315 -10.55 15.59 11.48
C TRP A 315 -9.91 14.25 11.84
N VAL A 316 -10.76 13.32 12.30
CA VAL A 316 -10.43 11.90 12.57
C VAL A 316 -11.43 11.00 11.83
N CYS A 317 -11.18 9.70 11.75
CA CYS A 317 -12.18 8.74 11.24
C CYS A 317 -13.05 8.24 12.39
N PRO A 318 -14.38 8.37 12.30
CA PRO A 318 -15.32 7.96 13.36
C PRO A 318 -15.73 6.47 13.28
N ASN A 319 -15.03 5.64 12.48
CA ASN A 319 -15.43 4.25 12.21
C ASN A 319 -15.07 3.31 13.35
#